data_7491290722ec908d94a522515f127515
#
_entry.id   7491290722ec908d94a522515f127515
#
_cell.length_a   1.000
_cell.length_b   1.000
_cell.length_c   1.000
_cell.angle_alpha   90.00
_cell.angle_beta   90.00
_cell.angle_gamma   90.00
#
_symmetry.space_group_name_H-M   'P 1'
#
loop_
_entity.id
_entity.type
_entity.pdbx_description
1 polymer ?
#
loop_
_entity_poly.entity_id
_entity_poly.type
_entity_poly.pdbx_seq_one_letter_code
_entity_poly.pdbx_strand_id
1 'polypeptide(L)'
;LNATRNVASIREGGAELAGPNFARALSLNLANNLREQMAVGSFGAAGIGLGQFQATGQIETYFGSRALYQKFLDGTDSALSVRLADSAGNALILDLPRLRFTDADVMASGPNEDVMARLSFEAIRHPTEGFAAAFHRFAA
;
A
#
# COMPACT_ATOMS: atom_id res chain seq x y z
N LEU A 1 -6.50 16.80 -1.73
CA LEU A 1 -7.19 15.50 -1.68
C LEU A 1 -7.56 15.17 -0.23
N ASN A 2 -8.78 14.72 -0.01
CA ASN A 2 -9.32 14.35 1.29
C ASN A 2 -9.77 12.89 1.23
N ALA A 3 -9.38 12.07 2.21
CA ALA A 3 -9.72 10.65 2.26
C ALA A 3 -11.23 10.36 2.16
N THR A 4 -12.05 11.22 2.76
CA THR A 4 -13.52 11.05 2.79
C THR A 4 -14.19 11.32 1.43
N ARG A 5 -13.64 12.22 0.61
CA ARG A 5 -14.26 12.67 -0.64
C ARG A 5 -13.54 12.22 -1.91
N ASN A 6 -12.25 11.91 -1.80
CA ASN A 6 -11.40 11.69 -2.96
C ASN A 6 -10.95 10.23 -3.13
N VAL A 7 -11.11 9.37 -2.12
CA VAL A 7 -10.89 7.92 -2.29
C VAL A 7 -12.12 7.34 -2.98
N ALA A 8 -11.98 7.03 -4.26
CA ALA A 8 -13.08 6.49 -5.05
C ALA A 8 -13.22 4.97 -4.85
N SER A 9 -12.11 4.24 -4.73
CA SER A 9 -12.11 2.81 -4.44
C SER A 9 -10.76 2.32 -3.94
N ILE A 10 -10.79 1.30 -3.11
CA ILE A 10 -9.63 0.50 -2.73
C ILE A 10 -9.94 -0.93 -3.14
N ARG A 11 -9.08 -1.54 -3.94
CA ARG A 11 -9.24 -2.92 -4.43
C ARG A 11 -8.07 -3.77 -3.95
N GLU A 12 -8.38 -4.96 -3.49
CA GLU A 12 -7.41 -5.95 -3.06
C GLU A 12 -7.68 -7.27 -3.77
N GLY A 13 -6.62 -7.87 -4.35
CA GLY A 13 -6.74 -9.10 -5.12
C GLY A 13 -7.71 -9.02 -6.31
N GLY A 14 -7.88 -7.80 -6.89
CA GLY A 14 -8.80 -7.55 -7.99
C GLY A 14 -10.25 -7.26 -7.56
N ALA A 15 -10.61 -7.46 -6.27
CA ALA A 15 -11.92 -7.17 -5.73
C ALA A 15 -11.92 -5.86 -4.92
N GLU A 16 -13.02 -5.14 -4.91
CA GLU A 16 -13.17 -3.96 -4.07
C GLU A 16 -13.23 -4.37 -2.59
N LEU A 17 -12.46 -3.65 -1.75
CA LEU A 17 -12.56 -3.78 -0.31
C LEU A 17 -13.85 -3.11 0.19
N ALA A 18 -14.91 -3.89 0.12
CA ALA A 18 -16.23 -3.54 0.59
C ALA A 18 -16.62 -4.41 1.81
N GLY A 19 -17.84 -4.26 2.30
CA GLY A 19 -18.31 -5.08 3.41
C GLY A 19 -18.13 -6.58 3.19
N PRO A 20 -17.80 -7.34 4.25
CA PRO A 20 -17.68 -6.89 5.64
C PRO A 20 -16.30 -6.33 6.04
N ASN A 21 -15.29 -6.31 5.14
CA ASN A 21 -13.92 -5.87 5.43
C ASN A 21 -13.66 -4.46 4.88
N PHE A 22 -14.46 -3.47 5.29
CA PHE A 22 -14.24 -2.09 4.88
C PHE A 22 -12.86 -1.58 5.31
N ALA A 23 -12.12 -0.94 4.39
CA ALA A 23 -10.88 -0.28 4.72
C ALA A 23 -11.14 0.99 5.55
N ARG A 24 -10.51 1.07 6.73
CA ARG A 24 -10.52 2.22 7.62
C ARG A 24 -9.37 3.16 7.34
N ALA A 25 -8.18 2.61 7.17
CA ALA A 25 -6.97 3.37 6.91
C ALA A 25 -6.04 2.59 5.97
N LEU A 26 -5.28 3.34 5.19
CA LEU A 26 -4.21 2.83 4.35
C LEU A 26 -3.03 3.78 4.43
N SER A 27 -1.86 3.24 4.73
CA SER A 27 -0.59 3.96 4.66
C SER A 27 0.32 3.29 3.64
N LEU A 28 1.11 4.10 2.94
CA LEU A 28 2.12 3.63 2.00
C LEU A 28 3.40 4.44 2.20
N ASN A 29 4.50 3.74 2.28
CA ASN A 29 5.84 4.32 2.33
C ASN A 29 6.64 3.83 1.13
N LEU A 30 7.21 4.78 0.38
CA LEU A 30 8.07 4.51 -0.77
C LEU A 30 9.47 5.00 -0.44
N ALA A 31 10.45 4.13 -0.51
CA ALA A 31 11.84 4.44 -0.20
C ALA A 31 12.77 3.96 -1.32
N ASN A 32 13.65 4.84 -1.78
CA ASN A 32 14.70 4.51 -2.74
C ASN A 32 16.03 4.17 -2.05
N ASN A 33 16.10 4.23 -0.72
CA ASN A 33 17.29 3.94 0.08
C ASN A 33 18.55 4.61 -0.50
N LEU A 34 18.46 5.92 -0.73
CA LEU A 34 19.54 6.72 -1.29
C LEU A 34 20.75 6.74 -0.32
N ARG A 35 21.94 6.65 -0.87
CA ARG A 35 23.19 6.67 -0.11
C ARG A 35 24.05 7.82 -0.55
N GLU A 36 24.48 8.63 0.41
CA GLU A 36 25.48 9.68 0.16
C GLU A 36 26.85 9.05 -0.10
N GLN A 37 27.52 9.49 -1.17
CA GLN A 37 28.88 9.10 -1.52
C GLN A 37 29.82 10.23 -1.12
N MET A 38 30.57 10.01 -0.05
CA MET A 38 31.56 10.96 0.43
C MET A 38 32.89 10.77 -0.29
N ALA A 39 33.57 11.86 -0.65
CA ALA A 39 34.88 11.82 -1.27
C ALA A 39 35.87 12.69 -0.48
N VAL A 40 37.12 12.27 -0.44
CA VAL A 40 38.22 13.04 0.16
C VAL A 40 38.41 14.35 -0.63
N GLY A 41 38.45 15.48 0.08
CA GLY A 41 38.56 16.79 -0.51
C GLY A 41 37.23 17.47 -0.92
N SER A 42 36.09 16.84 -0.66
CA SER A 42 34.75 17.43 -0.84
C SER A 42 34.15 17.81 0.51
N PHE A 43 33.57 19.02 0.60
CA PHE A 43 32.84 19.49 1.80
C PHE A 43 31.42 18.93 1.89
N GLY A 44 30.97 18.09 0.98
CA GLY A 44 29.66 17.48 0.97
C GLY A 44 29.69 16.16 0.21
N ALA A 45 28.54 15.57 -0.01
CA ALA A 45 28.43 14.37 -0.80
C ALA A 45 28.90 14.64 -2.24
N ALA A 46 29.87 13.86 -2.72
CA ALA A 46 30.35 13.92 -4.09
C ALA A 46 29.35 13.32 -5.09
N GLY A 47 28.39 12.53 -4.59
CA GLY A 47 27.35 11.92 -5.39
C GLY A 47 26.28 11.26 -4.51
N ILE A 48 25.23 10.77 -5.15
CA ILE A 48 24.15 10.01 -4.52
C ILE A 48 24.05 8.66 -5.21
N GLY A 49 24.32 7.59 -4.46
CA GLY A 49 24.11 6.22 -4.91
C GLY A 49 22.64 5.81 -4.71
N LEU A 50 22.07 5.20 -5.74
CA LEU A 50 20.74 4.63 -5.65
C LEU A 50 20.78 3.32 -4.85
N GLY A 51 19.84 3.15 -3.94
CA GLY A 51 19.61 1.91 -3.22
C GLY A 51 18.47 1.09 -3.83
N GLN A 52 18.08 0.04 -3.13
CA GLN A 52 16.94 -0.76 -3.53
C GLN A 52 15.64 0.01 -3.29
N PHE A 53 14.77 0.04 -4.30
CA PHE A 53 13.42 0.56 -4.14
C PHE A 53 12.60 -0.38 -3.26
N GLN A 54 11.95 0.18 -2.26
CA GLN A 54 11.02 -0.52 -1.37
C GLN A 54 9.70 0.24 -1.32
N ALA A 55 8.61 -0.50 -1.42
CA ALA A 55 7.27 0.01 -1.21
C ALA A 55 6.61 -0.86 -0.13
N THR A 56 6.44 -0.28 1.05
CA THR A 56 5.83 -0.94 2.20
C THR A 56 4.61 -0.17 2.66
N GLY A 57 3.68 -0.84 3.29
CA GLY A 57 2.49 -0.17 3.78
C GLY A 57 1.73 -0.98 4.80
N GLN A 58 0.64 -0.40 5.25
CA GLN A 58 -0.26 -1.01 6.20
C GLN A 58 -1.68 -0.67 5.84
N ILE A 59 -2.53 -1.67 5.88
CA ILE A 59 -3.98 -1.52 5.72
C ILE A 59 -4.68 -1.90 7.01
N GLU A 60 -5.62 -1.07 7.43
CA GLU A 60 -6.48 -1.33 8.58
C GLU A 60 -7.91 -1.49 8.09
N THR A 61 -8.52 -2.63 8.42
CA THR A 61 -9.87 -2.97 7.99
C THR A 61 -10.71 -3.42 9.18
N TYR A 62 -12.03 -3.32 9.05
CA TYR A 62 -12.93 -4.05 9.94
C TYR A 62 -12.76 -5.56 9.71
N PHE A 63 -12.69 -6.33 10.78
CA PHE A 63 -12.53 -7.79 10.70
C PHE A 63 -13.91 -8.45 10.56
N GLY A 64 -14.50 -8.31 9.41
CA GLY A 64 -15.78 -8.93 9.09
C GLY A 64 -15.67 -10.35 8.54
N SER A 65 -14.49 -10.69 7.98
CA SER A 65 -14.18 -12.05 7.56
C SER A 65 -12.66 -12.30 7.67
N ARG A 66 -12.29 -13.58 7.75
CA ARG A 66 -10.87 -13.98 7.84
C ARG A 66 -10.12 -13.98 6.49
N ALA A 67 -10.75 -13.55 5.41
CA ALA A 67 -10.19 -13.71 4.06
C ALA A 67 -8.81 -13.07 3.89
N LEU A 68 -8.62 -11.82 4.36
CA LEU A 68 -7.33 -11.14 4.32
C LEU A 68 -6.30 -11.78 5.26
N TYR A 69 -6.74 -12.12 6.47
CA TYR A 69 -5.90 -12.79 7.45
C TYR A 69 -5.43 -14.17 6.95
N GLN A 70 -6.30 -14.90 6.25
CA GLN A 70 -5.97 -16.20 5.68
C GLN A 70 -4.88 -16.07 4.59
N LYS A 71 -4.93 -15.01 3.76
CA LYS A 71 -3.86 -14.74 2.77
C LYS A 71 -2.50 -14.52 3.42
N PHE A 72 -2.47 -13.84 4.58
CA PHE A 72 -1.25 -13.70 5.37
C PHE A 72 -0.74 -15.06 5.85
N LEU A 73 -1.60 -15.88 6.45
CA LEU A 73 -1.23 -17.22 6.95
C LEU A 73 -0.72 -18.14 5.84
N ASP A 74 -1.34 -18.08 4.68
CA ASP A 74 -0.98 -18.91 3.52
C ASP A 74 0.25 -18.34 2.76
N GLY A 75 0.72 -17.15 3.11
CA GLY A 75 1.80 -16.46 2.38
C GLY A 75 1.45 -16.16 0.93
N THR A 76 0.17 -16.04 0.62
CA THR A 76 -0.33 -15.82 -0.75
C THR A 76 -0.06 -14.39 -1.19
N ASP A 77 0.51 -14.22 -2.37
CA ASP A 77 0.68 -12.91 -2.99
C ASP A 77 -0.69 -12.33 -3.38
N SER A 78 -0.83 -11.04 -3.23
CA SER A 78 -2.02 -10.30 -3.61
C SER A 78 -1.67 -9.04 -4.41
N ALA A 79 -2.64 -8.23 -4.73
CA ALA A 79 -2.48 -6.95 -5.41
C ALA A 79 -3.28 -5.87 -4.67
N LEU A 80 -2.84 -4.64 -4.71
CA LEU A 80 -3.57 -3.50 -4.14
C LEU A 80 -3.64 -2.37 -5.16
N SER A 81 -4.82 -1.86 -5.39
CA SER A 81 -5.05 -0.69 -6.23
C SER A 81 -5.92 0.33 -5.50
N VAL A 82 -5.47 1.57 -5.50
CA VAL A 82 -6.18 2.69 -4.86
C VAL A 82 -6.48 3.75 -5.91
N ARG A 83 -7.75 4.05 -6.10
CA ARG A 83 -8.20 5.11 -6.97
C ARG A 83 -8.60 6.34 -6.17
N LEU A 84 -7.93 7.44 -6.45
CA LEU A 84 -8.28 8.77 -5.97
C LEU A 84 -8.90 9.56 -7.12
N ALA A 85 -10.00 10.23 -6.87
CA ALA A 85 -10.65 11.07 -7.86
C ALA A 85 -11.09 12.40 -7.24
N ASP A 86 -11.12 13.45 -8.04
CA ASP A 86 -11.69 14.74 -7.65
C ASP A 86 -13.03 15.00 -8.32
N SER A 87 -13.69 16.08 -7.92
CA SER A 87 -14.98 16.49 -8.50
C SER A 87 -14.87 17.06 -9.92
N ALA A 88 -13.67 17.34 -10.38
CA ALA A 88 -13.40 17.83 -11.74
C ALA A 88 -13.16 16.71 -12.76
N GLY A 89 -13.15 15.44 -12.30
CA GLY A 89 -12.93 14.27 -13.15
C GLY A 89 -11.49 13.79 -13.24
N ASN A 90 -10.53 14.50 -12.61
CA ASN A 90 -9.15 14.02 -12.55
C ASN A 90 -9.06 12.81 -11.62
N ALA A 91 -8.25 11.85 -12.00
CA ALA A 91 -8.01 10.64 -11.19
C ALA A 91 -6.52 10.31 -11.09
N LEU A 92 -6.14 9.78 -9.94
CA LEU A 92 -4.84 9.17 -9.69
C LEU A 92 -5.08 7.73 -9.22
N ILE A 93 -4.45 6.80 -9.89
CA ILE A 93 -4.46 5.39 -9.48
C ILE A 93 -3.06 5.02 -9.02
N LEU A 94 -2.97 4.56 -7.78
CA LEU A 94 -1.81 3.83 -7.27
C LEU A 94 -2.07 2.35 -7.52
N ASP A 95 -1.13 1.68 -8.16
CA ASP A 95 -1.21 0.26 -8.44
C ASP A 95 0.03 -0.46 -7.91
N LEU A 96 -0.22 -1.48 -7.07
CA LEU A 96 0.76 -2.42 -6.55
C LEU A 96 0.36 -3.81 -7.07
N PRO A 97 0.88 -4.21 -8.23
CA PRO A 97 0.39 -5.40 -8.93
C PRO A 97 0.74 -6.71 -8.20
N ARG A 98 1.72 -6.67 -7.32
CA ARG A 98 2.09 -7.80 -6.48
C ARG A 98 2.56 -7.31 -5.12
N LEU A 99 1.92 -7.79 -4.08
CA LEU A 99 2.33 -7.56 -2.70
C LEU A 99 2.19 -8.83 -1.88
N ARG A 100 2.87 -8.87 -0.76
CA ARG A 100 2.76 -9.92 0.24
C ARG A 100 2.50 -9.30 1.59
N PHE A 101 1.57 -9.88 2.33
CA PHE A 101 1.35 -9.51 3.73
C PHE A 101 2.50 -10.06 4.58
N THR A 102 3.15 -9.17 5.31
CA THR A 102 4.33 -9.49 6.14
C THR A 102 3.97 -9.65 7.60
N ASP A 103 2.88 -9.03 8.01
CA ASP A 103 2.36 -9.10 9.38
C ASP A 103 0.85 -8.89 9.38
N ALA A 104 0.16 -9.54 10.32
CA ALA A 104 -1.27 -9.38 10.49
C ALA A 104 -1.66 -9.50 11.96
N ASP A 105 -2.32 -8.48 12.47
CA ASP A 105 -2.81 -8.41 13.85
C ASP A 105 -4.31 -8.19 13.85
N VAL A 106 -5.01 -8.94 14.70
CA VAL A 106 -6.46 -8.80 14.89
C VAL A 106 -6.71 -8.29 16.30
N MET A 107 -7.23 -7.09 16.39
CA MET A 107 -7.44 -6.38 17.64
C MET A 107 -8.92 -6.33 17.99
N ALA A 108 -9.26 -6.86 19.17
CA ALA A 108 -10.56 -6.71 19.79
C ALA A 108 -10.38 -5.87 21.06
N SER A 109 -10.81 -4.61 21.02
CA SER A 109 -10.51 -3.64 22.10
C SER A 109 -11.47 -3.76 23.29
N GLY A 110 -12.62 -4.38 23.14
CA GLY A 110 -13.55 -4.59 24.26
C GLY A 110 -15.02 -4.76 23.85
N PRO A 111 -15.91 -4.83 24.84
CA PRO A 111 -17.36 -4.89 24.60
C PRO A 111 -17.83 -3.61 23.91
N ASN A 112 -18.65 -3.73 22.88
CA ASN A 112 -19.19 -2.64 22.05
C ASN A 112 -18.15 -1.91 21.17
N GLU A 113 -17.01 -2.51 20.91
CA GLU A 113 -16.03 -2.00 19.95
C GLU A 113 -15.90 -2.98 18.77
N ASP A 114 -15.59 -2.42 17.60
CA ASP A 114 -15.39 -3.23 16.40
C ASP A 114 -14.07 -3.98 16.47
N VAL A 115 -14.06 -5.22 15.98
CA VAL A 115 -12.82 -5.97 15.79
C VAL A 115 -12.14 -5.45 14.53
N MET A 116 -10.90 -5.06 14.68
CA MET A 116 -10.07 -4.50 13.61
C MET A 116 -8.99 -5.49 13.19
N ALA A 117 -8.70 -5.53 11.91
CA ALA A 117 -7.52 -6.21 11.38
C ALA A 117 -6.53 -5.18 10.83
N ARG A 118 -5.29 -5.28 11.26
CA ARG A 118 -4.18 -4.48 10.76
C ARG A 118 -3.21 -5.41 10.04
N LEU A 119 -2.99 -5.16 8.76
CA LEU A 119 -2.12 -5.96 7.93
C LEU A 119 -1.01 -5.08 7.36
N SER A 120 0.22 -5.43 7.64
CA SER A 120 1.39 -4.83 6.99
C SER A 120 1.71 -5.58 5.72
N PHE A 121 2.17 -4.87 4.70
CA PHE A 121 2.52 -5.47 3.42
C PHE A 121 3.78 -4.86 2.82
N GLU A 122 4.42 -5.63 1.96
CA GLU A 122 5.50 -5.20 1.09
C GLU A 122 5.14 -5.48 -0.36
N ALA A 123 5.29 -4.46 -1.22
CA ALA A 123 5.12 -4.62 -2.64
C ALA A 123 6.37 -5.23 -3.27
N ILE A 124 6.17 -6.24 -4.09
CA ILE A 124 7.21 -7.02 -4.76
C ILE A 124 7.12 -6.74 -6.26
N ARG A 125 8.27 -6.69 -6.93
CA ARG A 125 8.28 -6.54 -8.38
C ARG A 125 7.46 -7.65 -9.04
N HIS A 126 6.49 -7.25 -9.84
CA HIS A 126 5.69 -8.21 -10.61
C HIS A 126 6.53 -8.77 -11.78
N PRO A 127 6.58 -10.09 -11.98
CA PRO A 127 7.45 -10.70 -12.98
C PRO A 127 7.10 -10.31 -14.42
N THR A 128 5.83 -10.10 -14.72
CA THR A 128 5.34 -9.73 -16.06
C THR A 128 5.28 -8.24 -16.25
N GLU A 129 4.70 -7.50 -15.27
CA GLU A 129 4.55 -6.03 -15.35
C GLU A 129 5.88 -5.29 -15.19
N GLY A 130 6.84 -5.89 -14.50
CA GLY A 130 8.19 -5.37 -14.38
C GLY A 130 8.38 -4.26 -13.33
N PHE A 131 7.35 -3.90 -12.58
CA PHE A 131 7.41 -2.90 -11.51
C PHE A 131 6.79 -3.41 -10.21
N ALA A 132 7.09 -2.73 -9.09
CA ALA A 132 6.50 -3.00 -7.78
C ALA A 132 5.39 -2.00 -7.44
N ALA A 133 5.49 -0.78 -7.94
CA ALA A 133 4.49 0.27 -7.75
C ALA A 133 4.40 1.13 -9.01
N ALA A 134 3.20 1.53 -9.38
CA ALA A 134 2.93 2.46 -10.47
C ALA A 134 1.92 3.52 -10.06
N PHE A 135 2.08 4.71 -10.60
CA PHE A 135 1.13 5.81 -10.47
C PHE A 135 0.61 6.17 -11.85
N HIS A 136 -0.70 6.07 -12.03
CA HIS A 136 -1.38 6.43 -13.26
C HIS A 136 -2.20 7.69 -13.01
N ARG A 137 -1.92 8.74 -13.76
CA ARG A 137 -2.64 10.00 -13.69
C ARG A 137 -3.53 10.17 -14.91
N PHE A 138 -4.77 10.48 -14.66
CA PHE A 138 -5.77 10.81 -15.67
C PHE A 138 -6.23 12.25 -15.44
N ALA A 139 -6.18 13.06 -16.49
CA ALA A 139 -6.80 14.39 -16.49
C ALA A 139 -8.23 14.28 -17.05
N ALA A 140 -9.11 15.15 -16.56
CA ALA A 140 -10.45 15.30 -17.09
C ALA A 140 -10.41 15.90 -18.49
#